data_5fc484f5f5c38d5b7ea50484220802b9
#
_entry.id   5fc484f5f5c38d5b7ea50484220802b9
#
_cell.length_a   1.000
_cell.length_b   1.000
_cell.length_c   1.000
_cell.angle_alpha   90.00
_cell.angle_beta   90.00
_cell.angle_gamma   90.00
#
_symmetry.space_group_name_H-M   'P 1'
#
loop_
_entity.id
_entity.type
_entity.pdbx_description
1 polymer ?
#
loop_
_entity_poly.entity_id
_entity_poly.type
_entity_poly.pdbx_seq_one_letter_code
_entity_poly.pdbx_strand_id
1 'polypeptide(L)'
;MATASDEKSVRDIIQKLLRVLAYWPYILVSIIAGVSVAFIINRYSEDNYALSTQIAIEQADNPLSGLSEGMGMMSFDFGGSSGLIETRVAVLKSYAHNHKVAQKLGWEVLYFIEGRINRSEVYRPEQVTVELDFSTPQLLGVEYEITPSANSFDVVINSIEKPVYYNYALQTSEALGQELTGSELEGTYPYGAWLEGMFGKFRVVRGTLSEEASENVTYFSLQSYQAIAEDYMEAVTIDFDAKSQSSLLTLFLEGVIKPKIADYLNQTIEQLQAYELAQKNLMAINTIAFIDQQIAAIGEDLQNSESALQDFRAENLIVDLTVESEQILTYFIELEQARGDLNLQRTFYQYVLDQLKNKSLYSGLSIPTMTSVDNPLMEQLIDQLVQSSVQLERYSYSLEFNNP
;
A
#
# COMPACT_ATOMS: atom_id res chain seq x y z
N MET A 1 74.54 -32.73 17.37
CA MET A 1 74.55 -31.22 17.19
C MET A 1 73.13 -30.60 16.87
N ALA A 2 72.04 -31.32 17.09
CA ALA A 2 70.69 -30.83 16.80
C ALA A 2 69.94 -30.35 18.03
N THR A 3 70.40 -30.53 19.25
CA THR A 3 69.64 -30.16 20.49
C THR A 3 69.89 -28.77 21.02
N ALA A 4 70.94 -28.06 20.61
CA ALA A 4 71.31 -26.75 21.09
C ALA A 4 70.57 -25.59 20.31
N SER A 5 70.07 -25.88 19.12
CA SER A 5 69.33 -24.94 18.26
C SER A 5 67.86 -24.83 18.70
N ASP A 6 67.27 -25.95 19.12
CA ASP A 6 65.86 -26.01 19.57
C ASP A 6 65.68 -25.35 20.95
N GLU A 7 66.63 -25.50 21.87
CA GLU A 7 66.57 -24.82 23.17
C GLU A 7 66.64 -23.30 23.06
N LYS A 8 67.38 -22.74 22.10
CA LYS A 8 67.44 -21.26 21.87
C LYS A 8 66.14 -20.76 21.30
N SER A 9 65.54 -21.50 20.39
CA SER A 9 64.25 -21.10 19.79
C SER A 9 63.11 -21.14 20.81
N VAL A 10 63.08 -22.13 21.71
CA VAL A 10 62.11 -22.22 22.81
C VAL A 10 62.30 -21.11 23.83
N ARG A 11 63.54 -20.77 24.20
CA ARG A 11 63.83 -19.64 25.11
C ARG A 11 63.43 -18.29 24.50
N ASP A 12 63.66 -18.08 23.23
CA ASP A 12 63.25 -16.85 22.52
C ASP A 12 61.73 -16.76 22.44
N ILE A 13 61.01 -17.85 22.24
CA ILE A 13 59.55 -17.89 22.26
C ILE A 13 59.03 -17.57 23.68
N ILE A 14 59.60 -18.18 24.71
CA ILE A 14 59.20 -17.95 26.12
C ILE A 14 59.50 -16.48 26.51
N GLN A 15 60.67 -15.91 26.12
CA GLN A 15 60.94 -14.48 26.40
C GLN A 15 60.01 -13.52 25.67
N LYS A 16 59.63 -13.86 24.44
CA LYS A 16 58.60 -13.07 23.69
C LYS A 16 57.24 -13.16 24.36
N LEU A 17 56.81 -14.38 24.79
CA LEU A 17 55.60 -14.61 25.54
C LEU A 17 55.57 -13.84 26.89
N LEU A 18 56.69 -13.90 27.67
CA LEU A 18 56.80 -13.17 28.93
C LEU A 18 56.77 -11.65 28.73
N ARG A 19 57.32 -11.17 27.61
CA ARG A 19 57.27 -9.74 27.28
C ARG A 19 55.84 -9.33 26.87
N VAL A 20 55.11 -10.14 26.13
CA VAL A 20 53.68 -9.89 25.86
C VAL A 20 52.86 -9.97 27.16
N LEU A 21 53.16 -10.94 28.04
CA LEU A 21 52.49 -11.05 29.34
C LEU A 21 52.76 -9.85 30.25
N ALA A 22 53.92 -9.16 30.12
CA ALA A 22 54.21 -7.91 30.88
C ALA A 22 53.28 -6.74 30.51
N TYR A 23 52.66 -6.80 29.35
CA TYR A 23 51.67 -5.78 28.92
C TYR A 23 50.21 -6.13 29.31
N TRP A 24 50.02 -7.18 30.15
CA TRP A 24 48.68 -7.58 30.58
C TRP A 24 47.84 -6.42 31.18
N PRO A 25 48.37 -5.43 31.93
CA PRO A 25 47.53 -4.35 32.46
C PRO A 25 46.99 -3.44 31.35
N TYR A 26 47.71 -3.24 30.24
CA TYR A 26 47.19 -2.48 29.10
C TYR A 26 46.07 -3.26 28.37
N ILE A 27 46.19 -4.58 28.28
CA ILE A 27 45.14 -5.43 27.72
C ILE A 27 43.88 -5.36 28.63
N LEU A 28 44.06 -5.42 29.94
CA LEU A 28 42.98 -5.32 30.91
C LEU A 28 42.28 -3.95 30.84
N VAL A 29 43.04 -2.85 30.77
CA VAL A 29 42.48 -1.51 30.59
C VAL A 29 41.70 -1.40 29.27
N SER A 30 42.23 -1.95 28.19
CA SER A 30 41.55 -1.97 26.90
C SER A 30 40.24 -2.76 26.94
N ILE A 31 40.23 -3.92 27.62
CA ILE A 31 39.02 -4.73 27.81
C ILE A 31 37.97 -3.96 28.64
N ILE A 32 38.40 -3.35 29.76
CA ILE A 32 37.51 -2.55 30.61
C ILE A 32 36.94 -1.38 29.81
N ALA A 33 37.74 -0.68 29.03
CA ALA A 33 37.30 0.42 28.19
C ALA A 33 36.30 -0.06 27.12
N GLY A 34 36.59 -1.19 26.45
CA GLY A 34 35.71 -1.80 25.46
C GLY A 34 34.36 -2.23 26.06
N VAL A 35 34.39 -2.89 27.24
CA VAL A 35 33.17 -3.31 27.93
C VAL A 35 32.36 -2.08 28.41
N SER A 36 33.02 -1.04 28.90
CA SER A 36 32.35 0.21 29.31
C SER A 36 31.66 0.89 28.14
N VAL A 37 32.33 1.00 26.99
CA VAL A 37 31.74 1.56 25.77
C VAL A 37 30.58 0.69 25.28
N ALA A 38 30.76 -0.64 25.24
CA ALA A 38 29.70 -1.57 24.83
C ALA A 38 28.50 -1.49 25.79
N PHE A 39 28.72 -1.35 27.10
CA PHE A 39 27.66 -1.18 28.09
C PHE A 39 26.89 0.13 27.86
N ILE A 40 27.62 1.24 27.59
CA ILE A 40 26.99 2.53 27.31
C ILE A 40 26.14 2.43 26.05
N ILE A 41 26.69 1.90 24.95
CA ILE A 41 25.96 1.73 23.70
C ILE A 41 24.70 0.86 23.93
N ASN A 42 24.86 -0.31 24.56
CA ASN A 42 23.74 -1.21 24.78
C ASN A 42 22.67 -0.65 25.73
N ARG A 43 23.06 0.22 26.68
CA ARG A 43 22.14 0.84 27.64
C ARG A 43 21.32 1.98 27.03
N TYR A 44 21.87 2.67 26.02
CA TYR A 44 21.26 3.86 25.42
C TYR A 44 20.80 3.63 23.96
N SER A 45 21.07 2.46 23.41
CA SER A 45 20.50 2.05 22.14
C SER A 45 19.01 1.75 22.29
N GLU A 46 18.20 2.26 21.40
CA GLU A 46 16.79 1.92 21.32
C GLU A 46 16.60 0.50 20.81
N ASP A 47 15.65 -0.22 21.36
CA ASP A 47 15.30 -1.57 20.92
C ASP A 47 14.65 -1.48 19.54
N ASN A 48 15.19 -2.18 18.57
CA ASN A 48 14.60 -2.29 17.25
C ASN A 48 13.83 -3.59 17.12
N TYR A 49 12.55 -3.50 16.77
CA TYR A 49 11.63 -4.62 16.60
C TYR A 49 11.41 -4.88 15.11
N ALA A 50 11.46 -6.15 14.73
CA ALA A 50 11.04 -6.59 13.41
C ALA A 50 9.75 -7.38 13.55
N LEU A 51 8.68 -6.94 12.90
CA LEU A 51 7.42 -7.68 12.82
C LEU A 51 7.18 -8.12 11.38
N SER A 52 6.52 -9.26 11.26
CA SER A 52 6.08 -9.75 9.96
C SER A 52 4.63 -10.17 10.01
N THR A 53 3.98 -10.05 8.88
CA THR A 53 2.63 -10.57 8.64
C THR A 53 2.60 -11.32 7.33
N GLN A 54 1.72 -12.32 7.23
CA GLN A 54 1.59 -13.15 6.05
C GLN A 54 0.19 -13.03 5.45
N ILE A 55 0.15 -12.92 4.14
CA ILE A 55 -1.08 -12.87 3.36
C ILE A 55 -1.11 -14.11 2.49
N ALA A 56 -2.16 -14.94 2.66
CA ALA A 56 -2.44 -16.02 1.73
C ALA A 56 -3.10 -15.44 0.47
N ILE A 57 -2.55 -15.75 -0.67
CA ILE A 57 -3.09 -15.35 -1.96
C ILE A 57 -3.90 -16.53 -2.49
N GLU A 58 -5.21 -16.46 -2.36
CA GLU A 58 -6.07 -17.41 -3.06
C GLU A 58 -6.01 -17.12 -4.56
N GLN A 59 -5.84 -18.17 -5.35
CA GLN A 59 -6.16 -18.11 -6.77
C GLN A 59 -7.64 -17.71 -6.86
N ALA A 60 -7.91 -16.60 -7.53
CA ALA A 60 -9.29 -16.18 -7.71
C ALA A 60 -10.02 -17.26 -8.49
N ASP A 61 -10.81 -18.07 -7.82
CA ASP A 61 -11.83 -18.86 -8.48
C ASP A 61 -12.74 -17.89 -9.22
N ASN A 62 -12.71 -18.00 -10.53
CA ASN A 62 -13.54 -17.19 -11.40
C ASN A 62 -15.00 -17.47 -11.00
N PRO A 63 -15.80 -16.50 -10.54
CA PRO A 63 -17.19 -16.76 -10.12
C PRO A 63 -18.05 -17.33 -11.25
N LEU A 64 -17.55 -17.29 -12.48
CA LEU A 64 -18.15 -17.87 -13.68
C LEU A 64 -17.60 -19.27 -14.04
N SER A 65 -16.62 -19.79 -13.28
CA SER A 65 -16.06 -21.13 -13.56
C SER A 65 -17.12 -22.26 -13.51
N GLY A 66 -18.12 -22.13 -12.63
CA GLY A 66 -19.24 -23.05 -12.56
C GLY A 66 -20.19 -23.01 -13.77
N LEU A 67 -20.22 -21.91 -14.52
CA LEU A 67 -20.98 -21.82 -15.78
C LEU A 67 -20.17 -22.37 -16.97
N SER A 68 -18.85 -22.38 -16.88
CA SER A 68 -17.97 -22.89 -17.93
C SER A 68 -18.02 -24.43 -18.08
N GLU A 69 -18.18 -25.16 -16.97
CA GLU A 69 -18.33 -26.64 -16.99
C GLU A 69 -19.61 -27.10 -17.68
N GLY A 70 -20.70 -26.30 -17.59
CA GLY A 70 -21.98 -26.64 -18.22
C GLY A 70 -22.08 -26.28 -19.69
N MET A 71 -21.25 -25.40 -20.21
CA MET A 71 -21.30 -24.87 -21.58
C MET A 71 -20.09 -25.22 -22.44
N GLY A 72 -19.13 -26.00 -21.94
CA GLY A 72 -17.91 -26.37 -22.70
C GLY A 72 -16.95 -25.17 -22.94
N MET A 73 -17.09 -24.11 -22.16
CA MET A 73 -16.32 -22.88 -22.31
C MET A 73 -15.05 -22.98 -21.47
N MET A 74 -13.90 -22.63 -22.05
CA MET A 74 -12.62 -22.64 -21.35
C MET A 74 -12.56 -21.58 -20.24
N SER A 75 -12.03 -21.96 -19.09
CA SER A 75 -11.82 -21.05 -17.95
C SER A 75 -10.69 -20.08 -18.29
N PHE A 76 -10.96 -18.79 -18.15
CA PHE A 76 -9.91 -17.76 -18.15
C PHE A 76 -9.13 -17.83 -16.84
N ASP A 77 -7.88 -18.26 -16.92
CA ASP A 77 -6.88 -18.10 -15.88
C ASP A 77 -6.20 -16.73 -16.11
N PHE A 78 -6.58 -15.73 -15.34
CA PHE A 78 -5.98 -14.40 -15.39
C PHE A 78 -4.57 -14.48 -14.81
N GLY A 79 -3.59 -14.67 -15.66
CA GLY A 79 -2.16 -14.68 -15.33
C GLY A 79 -1.81 -15.77 -14.30
N GLY A 80 -0.93 -16.68 -14.63
CA GLY A 80 -0.47 -17.70 -13.70
C GLY A 80 -0.12 -17.09 -12.34
N SER A 81 -0.19 -17.86 -11.28
CA SER A 81 -0.05 -17.43 -9.87
C SER A 81 1.09 -16.43 -9.60
N SER A 82 2.13 -16.40 -10.41
CA SER A 82 3.23 -15.44 -10.33
C SER A 82 2.84 -14.01 -10.73
N GLY A 83 2.07 -13.81 -11.79
CA GLY A 83 1.65 -12.47 -12.23
C GLY A 83 0.71 -11.80 -11.23
N LEU A 84 -0.16 -12.57 -10.58
CA LEU A 84 -1.03 -12.06 -9.51
C LEU A 84 -0.24 -11.61 -8.28
N ILE A 85 0.81 -12.35 -7.91
CA ILE A 85 1.68 -11.99 -6.79
C ILE A 85 2.46 -10.70 -7.10
N GLU A 86 3.05 -10.62 -8.28
CA GLU A 86 3.80 -9.43 -8.71
C GLU A 86 2.91 -8.18 -8.73
N THR A 87 1.68 -8.29 -9.19
CA THR A 87 0.71 -7.20 -9.18
C THR A 87 0.38 -6.75 -7.76
N ARG A 88 0.16 -7.69 -6.83
CA ARG A 88 -0.09 -7.36 -5.41
C ARG A 88 1.11 -6.70 -4.74
N VAL A 89 2.32 -7.19 -5.02
CA VAL A 89 3.56 -6.55 -4.56
C VAL A 89 3.67 -5.13 -5.11
N ALA A 90 3.34 -4.92 -6.38
CA ALA A 90 3.35 -3.59 -6.98
C ALA A 90 2.32 -2.65 -6.32
N VAL A 91 1.11 -3.15 -6.04
CA VAL A 91 0.09 -2.38 -5.30
C VAL A 91 0.56 -2.02 -3.90
N LEU A 92 1.07 -2.98 -3.13
CA LEU A 92 1.57 -2.75 -1.77
C LEU A 92 2.73 -1.75 -1.72
N LYS A 93 3.59 -1.74 -2.73
CA LYS A 93 4.69 -0.79 -2.89
C LYS A 93 4.29 0.50 -3.59
N SER A 94 3.03 0.66 -3.99
CA SER A 94 2.58 1.89 -4.64
C SER A 94 2.38 3.01 -3.62
N TYR A 95 2.69 4.24 -4.05
CA TYR A 95 2.40 5.44 -3.27
C TYR A 95 0.92 5.52 -2.89
N ALA A 96 0.02 5.31 -3.86
CA ALA A 96 -1.42 5.43 -3.65
C ALA A 96 -1.95 4.49 -2.55
N HIS A 97 -1.40 3.28 -2.44
CA HIS A 97 -1.74 2.34 -1.38
C HIS A 97 -1.24 2.85 -0.01
N ASN A 98 0.05 3.17 0.10
CA ASN A 98 0.66 3.62 1.35
C ASN A 98 0.08 4.94 1.84
N HIS A 99 -0.26 5.84 0.92
CA HIS A 99 -0.95 7.09 1.22
C HIS A 99 -2.34 6.86 1.84
N LYS A 100 -3.14 5.92 1.31
CA LYS A 100 -4.42 5.53 1.91
C LYS A 100 -4.26 4.89 3.29
N VAL A 101 -3.22 4.08 3.46
CA VAL A 101 -2.85 3.50 4.76
C VAL A 101 -2.53 4.62 5.76
N ALA A 102 -1.69 5.59 5.38
CA ALA A 102 -1.34 6.74 6.20
C ALA A 102 -2.58 7.54 6.64
N GLN A 103 -3.49 7.83 5.71
CA GLN A 103 -4.75 8.51 6.00
C GLN A 103 -5.64 7.75 7.00
N LYS A 104 -5.69 6.42 6.87
CA LYS A 104 -6.51 5.58 7.76
C LYS A 104 -5.93 5.45 9.16
N LEU A 105 -4.62 5.49 9.27
CA LEU A 105 -3.93 5.40 10.55
C LEU A 105 -4.02 6.68 11.37
N GLY A 106 -4.23 7.85 10.73
CA GLY A 106 -4.33 9.13 11.42
C GLY A 106 -3.02 9.49 12.12
N TRP A 107 -1.89 9.34 11.43
CA TRP A 107 -0.56 9.57 11.97
C TRP A 107 0.01 10.95 11.63
N GLU A 108 -0.86 11.89 11.39
CA GLU A 108 -0.50 13.28 11.13
C GLU A 108 0.20 13.97 12.29
N VAL A 109 0.03 13.46 13.53
CA VAL A 109 0.68 13.99 14.72
C VAL A 109 1.70 12.99 15.25
N LEU A 110 2.97 13.40 15.29
CA LEU A 110 4.06 12.68 15.94
C LEU A 110 4.26 13.23 17.35
N TYR A 111 4.38 12.36 18.33
CA TYR A 111 4.62 12.72 19.73
C TYR A 111 5.97 12.26 20.20
N PHE A 112 6.63 13.11 21.00
CA PHE A 112 7.89 12.79 21.63
C PHE A 112 7.84 13.16 23.11
N ILE A 113 8.50 12.37 23.93
CA ILE A 113 8.66 12.65 25.35
C ILE A 113 10.16 12.79 25.66
N GLU A 114 10.50 13.73 26.51
CA GLU A 114 11.86 13.93 26.95
C GLU A 114 12.30 12.78 27.86
N GLY A 115 13.24 11.97 27.39
CA GLY A 115 13.92 10.98 28.22
C GLY A 115 15.10 11.61 28.96
N ARG A 116 15.79 10.83 29.79
CA ARG A 116 16.94 11.32 30.56
C ARG A 116 18.12 11.79 29.69
N ILE A 117 18.24 11.30 28.46
CA ILE A 117 19.35 11.56 27.55
C ILE A 117 18.87 11.87 26.13
N ASN A 118 17.90 11.12 25.63
CA ASN A 118 17.34 11.28 24.29
C ASN A 118 15.84 11.46 24.38
N ARG A 119 15.26 12.16 23.39
CA ARG A 119 13.83 12.19 23.16
C ARG A 119 13.43 10.89 22.47
N SER A 120 12.34 10.31 22.92
CA SER A 120 11.79 9.08 22.35
C SER A 120 10.43 9.36 21.75
N GLU A 121 10.18 8.84 20.57
CA GLU A 121 8.85 8.88 19.97
C GLU A 121 7.89 8.03 20.80
N VAL A 122 6.67 8.54 21.02
CA VAL A 122 5.62 7.85 21.75
C VAL A 122 4.40 7.67 20.84
N TYR A 123 3.98 6.45 20.70
CA TYR A 123 2.78 6.12 19.93
C TYR A 123 1.56 6.10 20.84
N ARG A 124 0.54 6.92 20.52
CA ARG A 124 -0.68 7.10 21.32
C ARG A 124 -0.38 7.50 22.76
N PRO A 125 0.08 8.73 22.99
CA PRO A 125 0.41 9.20 24.32
C PRO A 125 -0.83 9.17 25.22
N GLU A 126 -0.63 8.72 26.47
CA GLU A 126 -1.70 8.61 27.45
C GLU A 126 -2.01 9.93 28.18
N GLN A 127 -1.13 10.92 28.09
CA GLN A 127 -1.24 12.19 28.84
C GLN A 127 -2.04 13.23 28.09
N VAL A 128 -1.67 13.50 26.85
CA VAL A 128 -2.29 14.51 26.00
C VAL A 128 -2.41 13.99 24.56
N THR A 129 -3.52 14.36 23.92
CA THR A 129 -3.75 14.05 22.49
C THR A 129 -4.06 15.36 21.79
N VAL A 130 -3.49 15.56 20.61
CA VAL A 130 -3.75 16.71 19.75
C VAL A 130 -4.73 16.31 18.67
N GLU A 131 -5.79 17.09 18.53
CA GLU A 131 -6.77 16.94 17.45
C GLU A 131 -6.67 18.13 16.51
N LEU A 132 -6.58 17.87 15.20
CA LEU A 132 -6.44 18.86 14.16
C LEU A 132 -7.80 19.20 13.52
N ASP A 133 -8.00 20.46 13.15
CA ASP A 133 -9.10 20.85 12.27
C ASP A 133 -8.63 20.76 10.81
N PHE A 134 -9.00 19.70 10.12
CA PHE A 134 -8.59 19.47 8.72
C PHE A 134 -9.25 20.44 7.71
N SER A 135 -10.17 21.27 8.15
CA SER A 135 -10.76 22.30 7.28
C SER A 135 -9.82 23.49 7.06
N THR A 136 -8.83 23.65 7.93
CA THR A 136 -7.82 24.71 7.86
C THR A 136 -6.44 24.13 7.55
N PRO A 137 -5.60 24.85 6.79
CA PRO A 137 -4.19 24.42 6.62
C PRO A 137 -3.48 24.39 7.97
N GLN A 138 -2.61 23.39 8.14
CA GLN A 138 -1.80 23.21 9.33
C GLN A 138 -0.34 23.48 9.01
N LEU A 139 0.41 23.95 9.99
CA LEU A 139 1.81 24.29 9.81
C LEU A 139 2.69 23.07 10.10
N LEU A 140 3.34 22.54 9.07
CA LEU A 140 4.37 21.50 9.19
C LEU A 140 5.74 22.11 9.40
N GLY A 141 6.71 21.28 9.83
CA GLY A 141 8.10 21.72 10.07
C GLY A 141 8.23 22.55 11.34
N VAL A 142 7.32 22.39 12.27
CA VAL A 142 7.32 23.04 13.59
C VAL A 142 7.19 21.98 14.67
N GLU A 143 8.01 22.09 15.70
CA GLU A 143 7.91 21.28 16.90
C GLU A 143 7.27 22.12 18.02
N TYR A 144 6.18 21.62 18.54
CA TYR A 144 5.44 22.23 19.63
C TYR A 144 5.78 21.53 20.93
N GLU A 145 5.97 22.29 21.99
CA GLU A 145 6.16 21.82 23.35
C GLU A 145 4.88 22.06 24.16
N ILE A 146 4.38 21.01 24.79
CA ILE A 146 3.21 21.07 25.69
C ILE A 146 3.67 20.70 27.09
N THR A 147 3.46 21.62 28.03
CA THR A 147 3.63 21.35 29.47
C THR A 147 2.25 21.18 30.10
N PRO A 148 1.87 19.95 30.44
CA PRO A 148 0.53 19.67 31.01
C PRO A 148 0.45 20.16 32.46
N SER A 149 -0.72 20.71 32.81
CA SER A 149 -1.12 21.07 34.18
C SER A 149 -2.49 20.45 34.52
N ALA A 150 -2.96 20.58 35.75
CA ALA A 150 -4.18 19.90 36.19
C ALA A 150 -5.41 20.24 35.32
N ASN A 151 -5.64 21.51 34.98
CA ASN A 151 -6.80 21.97 34.21
C ASN A 151 -6.47 22.74 32.92
N SER A 152 -5.18 22.93 32.68
CA SER A 152 -4.67 23.72 31.55
C SER A 152 -3.37 23.11 31.06
N PHE A 153 -2.87 23.62 29.97
CA PHE A 153 -1.53 23.31 29.45
C PHE A 153 -0.87 24.57 28.96
N ASP A 154 0.43 24.62 29.08
CA ASP A 154 1.24 25.64 28.45
C ASP A 154 1.73 25.10 27.11
N VAL A 155 1.71 25.93 26.07
CA VAL A 155 2.21 25.56 24.75
C VAL A 155 3.21 26.60 24.27
N VAL A 156 4.32 26.12 23.72
CA VAL A 156 5.39 26.95 23.16
C VAL A 156 5.88 26.31 21.85
N ILE A 157 6.33 27.11 20.90
CA ILE A 157 7.04 26.62 19.73
C ILE A 157 8.51 26.39 20.13
N ASN A 158 8.94 25.13 20.12
CA ASN A 158 10.29 24.74 20.52
C ASN A 158 11.32 24.89 19.38
N SER A 159 10.96 24.46 18.16
CA SER A 159 11.82 24.61 16.98
C SER A 159 11.01 24.80 15.70
N ILE A 160 11.62 25.45 14.73
CA ILE A 160 11.04 25.73 13.41
C ILE A 160 12.05 25.30 12.35
N GLU A 161 11.70 24.28 11.56
CA GLU A 161 12.52 23.77 10.47
C GLU A 161 11.71 23.71 9.17
N LYS A 162 12.05 24.59 8.21
CA LYS A 162 11.39 24.63 6.88
C LYS A 162 9.85 24.62 6.96
N PRO A 163 9.26 25.63 7.61
CA PRO A 163 7.82 25.65 7.83
C PRO A 163 7.05 25.74 6.51
N VAL A 164 6.02 24.89 6.37
CA VAL A 164 5.17 24.79 5.18
C VAL A 164 3.73 24.63 5.65
N TYR A 165 2.80 25.36 5.04
CA TYR A 165 1.39 25.08 5.22
C TYR A 165 0.96 23.85 4.44
N TYR A 166 0.28 22.95 5.11
CA TYR A 166 -0.27 21.75 4.51
C TYR A 166 -1.78 21.65 4.74
N ASN A 167 -2.52 21.53 3.66
CA ASN A 167 -3.97 21.31 3.73
C ASN A 167 -4.25 19.82 3.63
N TYR A 168 -4.67 19.19 4.74
CA TYR A 168 -4.97 17.76 4.79
C TYR A 168 -6.17 17.36 3.94
N ALA A 169 -7.16 18.25 3.77
CA ALA A 169 -8.33 17.98 2.96
C ALA A 169 -8.03 18.02 1.46
N LEU A 170 -7.21 18.98 1.02
CA LEU A 170 -6.82 19.14 -0.39
C LEU A 170 -5.49 18.44 -0.72
N GLN A 171 -4.73 18.03 0.31
CA GLN A 171 -3.41 17.39 0.19
C GLN A 171 -2.40 18.25 -0.60
N THR A 172 -2.45 19.55 -0.36
CA THR A 172 -1.58 20.54 -1.01
C THR A 172 -0.70 21.24 0.01
N SER A 173 0.53 21.55 -0.40
CA SER A 173 1.49 22.32 0.39
C SER A 173 1.64 23.72 -0.19
N GLU A 174 1.68 24.71 0.68
CA GLU A 174 1.97 26.11 0.32
C GLU A 174 3.12 26.63 1.15
N ALA A 175 4.06 27.32 0.51
CA ALA A 175 5.20 27.90 1.22
C ALA A 175 4.72 29.02 2.17
N LEU A 176 5.34 29.08 3.36
CA LEU A 176 5.08 30.15 4.30
C LEU A 176 5.64 31.47 3.73
N GLY A 177 4.75 32.46 3.52
CA GLY A 177 5.13 33.76 2.98
C GLY A 177 5.72 34.73 4.02
N GLN A 178 5.80 34.35 5.30
CA GLN A 178 6.25 35.19 6.42
C GLN A 178 7.21 34.41 7.34
N GLU A 179 8.08 35.12 8.03
CA GLU A 179 8.90 34.51 9.09
C GLU A 179 8.04 34.30 10.34
N LEU A 180 8.03 33.09 10.85
CA LEU A 180 7.40 32.74 12.12
C LEU A 180 8.30 33.13 13.28
N THR A 181 7.76 33.85 14.24
CA THR A 181 8.36 34.09 15.53
C THR A 181 7.73 33.15 16.57
N GLY A 182 8.54 32.44 17.33
CA GLY A 182 8.07 31.43 18.31
C GLY A 182 7.11 31.95 19.39
N SER A 183 7.03 33.28 19.56
CA SER A 183 6.19 33.94 20.58
C SER A 183 4.68 34.00 20.22
N GLU A 184 4.27 33.63 19.03
CA GLU A 184 2.88 33.78 18.58
C GLU A 184 1.90 32.78 19.20
N LEU A 185 2.41 31.65 19.70
CA LEU A 185 1.62 30.59 20.35
C LEU A 185 1.90 30.44 21.84
N GLU A 186 2.84 31.21 22.39
CA GLU A 186 3.21 31.10 23.80
C GLU A 186 2.05 31.52 24.71
N GLY A 187 1.58 30.56 25.53
CA GLY A 187 0.49 30.84 26.48
C GLY A 187 -0.06 29.63 27.18
N THR A 188 -0.91 29.90 28.18
CA THR A 188 -1.64 28.88 28.95
C THR A 188 -3.07 28.76 28.43
N TYR A 189 -3.48 27.57 28.10
CA TYR A 189 -4.80 27.30 27.51
C TYR A 189 -5.54 26.18 28.25
N PRO A 190 -6.87 26.24 28.32
CA PRO A 190 -7.65 25.15 28.89
C PRO A 190 -7.74 23.96 27.89
N TYR A 191 -7.78 22.74 28.42
CA TYR A 191 -7.98 21.54 27.59
C TYR A 191 -9.30 21.60 26.80
N GLY A 192 -9.28 21.12 25.58
CA GLY A 192 -10.43 21.09 24.66
C GLY A 192 -10.71 22.40 23.94
N ALA A 193 -10.05 23.50 24.30
CA ALA A 193 -10.17 24.76 23.54
C ALA A 193 -9.45 24.66 22.19
N TRP A 194 -10.09 25.20 21.16
CA TRP A 194 -9.45 25.33 19.85
C TRP A 194 -8.46 26.49 19.86
N LEU A 195 -7.23 26.20 19.53
CA LEU A 195 -6.18 27.20 19.26
C LEU A 195 -6.17 27.44 17.76
N GLU A 196 -6.25 28.71 17.37
CA GLU A 196 -6.29 29.12 15.97
C GLU A 196 -5.32 30.29 15.76
N GLY A 197 -4.45 30.18 14.76
CA GLY A 197 -3.46 31.21 14.46
C GLY A 197 -2.67 30.88 13.20
N MET A 198 -1.50 31.51 13.05
CA MET A 198 -0.60 31.24 11.93
C MET A 198 -0.04 29.80 11.92
N PHE A 199 -0.12 29.11 13.05
CA PHE A 199 0.29 27.71 13.20
C PHE A 199 -0.78 26.70 12.73
N GLY A 200 -1.95 27.18 12.31
CA GLY A 200 -3.10 26.36 11.94
C GLY A 200 -4.18 26.36 13.01
N LYS A 201 -4.94 25.27 13.10
CA LYS A 201 -6.02 25.12 14.09
C LYS A 201 -6.01 23.71 14.67
N PHE A 202 -5.74 23.63 15.97
CA PHE A 202 -5.72 22.38 16.70
C PHE A 202 -6.27 22.56 18.13
N ARG A 203 -6.58 21.47 18.79
CA ARG A 203 -6.90 21.45 20.21
C ARG A 203 -6.15 20.34 20.91
N VAL A 204 -5.83 20.58 22.17
CA VAL A 204 -5.21 19.60 23.04
C VAL A 204 -6.28 19.02 23.96
N VAL A 205 -6.41 17.71 23.93
CA VAL A 205 -7.34 16.96 24.75
C VAL A 205 -6.55 16.22 25.81
N ARG A 206 -7.04 16.26 27.07
CA ARG A 206 -6.44 15.53 28.15
C ARG A 206 -6.67 14.03 27.98
N GLY A 207 -5.61 13.24 28.13
CA GLY A 207 -5.68 11.79 28.09
C GLY A 207 -6.27 11.17 29.36
N THR A 208 -6.29 9.85 29.42
CA THR A 208 -6.98 9.06 30.45
C THR A 208 -6.17 8.84 31.74
N LEU A 209 -4.90 9.25 31.80
CA LEU A 209 -4.07 9.09 33.00
C LEU A 209 -4.54 9.95 34.16
N SER A 210 -4.49 9.36 35.36
CA SER A 210 -4.90 9.98 36.62
C SER A 210 -4.08 11.24 36.97
N GLU A 211 -4.65 12.08 37.84
CA GLU A 211 -4.13 13.38 38.27
C GLU A 211 -2.70 13.38 38.85
N GLU A 212 -2.14 12.21 39.19
CA GLU A 212 -0.80 12.05 39.74
C GLU A 212 0.29 11.73 38.69
N ALA A 213 -0.06 11.54 37.41
CA ALA A 213 0.89 11.15 36.40
C ALA A 213 1.58 12.37 35.79
N SER A 214 2.77 12.60 36.31
CA SER A 214 3.92 13.23 35.64
C SER A 214 3.64 14.49 34.81
N GLU A 215 4.11 15.61 35.29
CA GLU A 215 4.30 16.89 34.55
C GLU A 215 5.37 16.75 33.43
N ASN A 216 5.39 15.59 32.74
CA ASN A 216 6.37 15.40 31.68
C ASN A 216 5.97 16.23 30.46
N VAL A 217 6.89 17.03 30.04
CA VAL A 217 6.79 17.82 28.81
C VAL A 217 6.60 16.88 27.62
N THR A 218 5.57 17.13 26.83
CA THR A 218 5.28 16.39 25.61
C THR A 218 5.55 17.28 24.41
N TYR A 219 6.33 16.79 23.49
CA TYR A 219 6.57 17.47 22.21
C TYR A 219 5.70 16.81 21.13
N PHE A 220 5.22 17.62 20.20
CA PHE A 220 4.58 17.10 19.01
C PHE A 220 4.99 17.87 17.75
N SER A 221 4.99 17.19 16.65
CA SER A 221 5.16 17.77 15.33
C SER A 221 4.13 17.19 14.36
N LEU A 222 3.84 17.96 13.31
CA LEU A 222 2.89 17.54 12.28
C LEU A 222 3.64 17.04 11.05
N GLN A 223 3.10 16.01 10.42
CA GLN A 223 3.64 15.44 9.18
C GLN A 223 2.53 15.25 8.15
N SER A 224 2.90 15.34 6.87
CA SER A 224 1.95 15.10 5.78
C SER A 224 1.73 13.61 5.57
N TYR A 225 0.55 13.22 5.08
CA TYR A 225 0.29 11.84 4.66
C TYR A 225 1.25 11.35 3.59
N GLN A 226 1.75 12.28 2.79
CA GLN A 226 2.74 12.01 1.77
C GLN A 226 4.07 11.56 2.40
N ALA A 227 4.62 12.32 3.35
CA ALA A 227 5.87 11.96 4.02
C ALA A 227 5.75 10.58 4.69
N ILE A 228 4.62 10.32 5.39
CA ILE A 228 4.34 9.02 5.98
C ILE A 228 4.34 7.91 4.92
N ALA A 229 3.66 8.14 3.79
CA ALA A 229 3.55 7.15 2.73
C ALA A 229 4.91 6.83 2.10
N GLU A 230 5.75 7.84 1.89
CA GLU A 230 7.10 7.68 1.34
C GLU A 230 8.01 6.91 2.29
N ASP A 231 8.03 7.27 3.57
CA ASP A 231 8.84 6.61 4.59
C ASP A 231 8.50 5.12 4.72
N TYR A 232 7.21 4.81 4.81
CA TYR A 232 6.78 3.42 4.97
C TYR A 232 6.84 2.59 3.68
N MET A 233 6.69 3.23 2.52
CA MET A 233 6.88 2.57 1.21
C MET A 233 8.32 2.07 1.05
N GLU A 234 9.31 2.81 1.57
CA GLU A 234 10.71 2.41 1.55
C GLU A 234 11.04 1.39 2.67
N ALA A 235 10.45 1.56 3.85
CA ALA A 235 10.72 0.73 5.02
C ALA A 235 10.14 -0.69 4.90
N VAL A 236 9.01 -0.87 4.21
CA VAL A 236 8.37 -2.18 4.06
C VAL A 236 9.14 -3.07 3.10
N THR A 237 9.60 -4.20 3.61
CA THR A 237 10.19 -5.27 2.80
C THR A 237 9.14 -6.35 2.55
N ILE A 238 8.99 -6.73 1.29
CA ILE A 238 8.03 -7.74 0.85
C ILE A 238 8.82 -8.92 0.29
N ASP A 239 8.63 -10.09 0.89
CA ASP A 239 9.25 -11.33 0.45
C ASP A 239 8.18 -12.31 -0.04
N PHE A 240 8.44 -12.94 -1.18
CA PHE A 240 7.61 -14.00 -1.71
C PHE A 240 8.51 -15.07 -2.35
N ASP A 241 8.21 -16.32 -2.08
CA ASP A 241 8.94 -17.43 -2.69
C ASP A 241 8.29 -17.80 -4.04
N ALA A 242 8.82 -17.21 -5.11
CA ALA A 242 8.37 -17.49 -6.48
C ALA A 242 8.58 -18.97 -6.92
N LYS A 243 9.36 -19.76 -6.17
CA LYS A 243 9.67 -21.16 -6.50
C LYS A 243 8.85 -22.16 -5.72
N SER A 244 8.30 -21.76 -4.58
CA SER A 244 7.37 -22.60 -3.84
C SER A 244 5.96 -22.42 -4.41
N GLN A 245 5.19 -23.49 -4.52
CA GLN A 245 3.76 -23.42 -4.84
C GLN A 245 2.94 -22.77 -3.72
N SER A 246 3.60 -22.16 -2.72
CA SER A 246 2.92 -21.46 -1.65
C SER A 246 2.54 -20.06 -2.12
N SER A 247 1.25 -19.81 -2.20
CA SER A 247 0.68 -18.49 -2.49
C SER A 247 0.74 -17.60 -1.25
N LEU A 248 1.89 -17.52 -0.58
CA LEU A 248 2.10 -16.73 0.63
C LEU A 248 3.00 -15.53 0.33
N LEU A 249 2.51 -14.36 0.69
CA LEU A 249 3.26 -13.10 0.66
C LEU A 249 3.58 -12.71 2.10
N THR A 250 4.84 -12.45 2.40
CA THR A 250 5.28 -12.03 3.74
C THR A 250 5.74 -10.58 3.70
N LEU A 251 5.12 -9.74 4.53
CA LEU A 251 5.51 -8.36 4.73
C LEU A 251 6.34 -8.26 6.01
N PHE A 252 7.49 -7.57 5.93
CA PHE A 252 8.35 -7.28 7.07
C PHE A 252 8.45 -5.76 7.24
N LEU A 253 8.40 -5.32 8.49
CA LEU A 253 8.64 -3.94 8.85
C LEU A 253 9.44 -3.89 10.15
N GLU A 254 10.49 -3.06 10.15
CA GLU A 254 11.34 -2.81 11.30
C GLU A 254 11.09 -1.42 11.87
N GLY A 255 11.25 -1.26 13.17
CA GLY A 255 11.14 0.03 13.84
C GLY A 255 11.21 -0.08 15.35
N VAL A 256 11.19 1.06 16.02
CA VAL A 256 11.38 1.18 17.47
C VAL A 256 10.08 0.91 18.24
N ILE A 257 8.93 1.22 17.65
CA ILE A 257 7.63 1.17 18.33
C ILE A 257 6.80 0.00 17.81
N LYS A 258 6.82 -1.11 18.54
CA LYS A 258 6.12 -2.35 18.18
C LYS A 258 4.62 -2.17 17.86
N PRO A 259 3.79 -1.45 18.65
CA PRO A 259 2.38 -1.24 18.32
C PRO A 259 2.18 -0.46 17.00
N LYS A 260 3.02 0.55 16.72
CA LYS A 260 2.97 1.34 15.49
C LYS A 260 3.23 0.47 14.26
N ILE A 261 4.24 -0.41 14.33
CA ILE A 261 4.55 -1.39 13.28
C ILE A 261 3.36 -2.33 13.04
N ALA A 262 2.77 -2.86 14.13
CA ALA A 262 1.65 -3.78 14.05
C ALA A 262 0.41 -3.11 13.42
N ASP A 263 0.09 -1.89 13.81
CA ASP A 263 -1.04 -1.13 13.26
C ASP A 263 -0.83 -0.84 11.76
N TYR A 264 0.41 -0.49 11.37
CA TYR A 264 0.72 -0.29 9.95
C TYR A 264 0.55 -1.56 9.12
N LEU A 265 1.12 -2.67 9.56
CA LEU A 265 1.01 -3.95 8.86
C LEU A 265 -0.45 -4.41 8.74
N ASN A 266 -1.23 -4.28 9.81
CA ASN A 266 -2.66 -4.62 9.80
C ASN A 266 -3.44 -3.72 8.84
N GLN A 267 -3.24 -2.39 8.91
CA GLN A 267 -3.93 -1.45 8.05
C GLN A 267 -3.56 -1.62 6.58
N THR A 268 -2.30 -1.98 6.30
CA THR A 268 -1.84 -2.32 4.95
C THR A 268 -2.58 -3.52 4.38
N ILE A 269 -2.81 -4.57 5.20
CA ILE A 269 -3.58 -5.74 4.79
C ILE A 269 -5.05 -5.36 4.55
N GLU A 270 -5.67 -4.65 5.48
CA GLU A 270 -7.06 -4.20 5.34
C GLU A 270 -7.25 -3.35 4.08
N GLN A 271 -6.32 -2.44 3.81
CA GLN A 271 -6.37 -1.61 2.62
C GLN A 271 -6.18 -2.42 1.33
N LEU A 272 -5.31 -3.44 1.34
CA LEU A 272 -5.16 -4.35 0.21
C LEU A 272 -6.45 -5.15 -0.03
N GLN A 273 -7.05 -5.71 1.02
CA GLN A 273 -8.32 -6.45 0.93
C GLN A 273 -9.44 -5.55 0.40
N ALA A 274 -9.53 -4.31 0.88
CA ALA A 274 -10.52 -3.35 0.39
C ALA A 274 -10.30 -3.01 -1.09
N TYR A 275 -9.04 -2.86 -1.51
CA TYR A 275 -8.68 -2.65 -2.90
C TYR A 275 -9.08 -3.84 -3.78
N GLU A 276 -8.74 -5.07 -3.37
CA GLU A 276 -9.09 -6.29 -4.11
C GLU A 276 -10.60 -6.48 -4.22
N LEU A 277 -11.34 -6.24 -3.13
CA LEU A 277 -12.79 -6.30 -3.14
C LEU A 277 -13.40 -5.27 -4.10
N ALA A 278 -12.88 -4.04 -4.09
CA ALA A 278 -13.34 -2.99 -5.00
C ALA A 278 -13.07 -3.38 -6.47
N GLN A 279 -11.91 -3.97 -6.77
CA GLN A 279 -11.58 -4.45 -8.12
C GLN A 279 -12.50 -5.60 -8.55
N LYS A 280 -12.74 -6.58 -7.67
CA LYS A 280 -13.67 -7.68 -7.96
C LYS A 280 -15.09 -7.18 -8.20
N ASN A 281 -15.58 -6.23 -7.41
CA ASN A 281 -16.90 -5.63 -7.58
C ASN A 281 -16.99 -4.84 -8.91
N LEU A 282 -15.96 -4.07 -9.24
CA LEU A 282 -15.91 -3.33 -10.51
C LEU A 282 -15.93 -4.27 -11.72
N MET A 283 -15.16 -5.36 -11.65
CA MET A 283 -15.17 -6.41 -12.68
C MET A 283 -16.56 -7.03 -12.81
N ALA A 284 -17.20 -7.40 -11.70
CA ALA A 284 -18.54 -7.97 -11.71
C ALA A 284 -19.59 -7.02 -12.32
N ILE A 285 -19.55 -5.74 -11.94
CA ILE A 285 -20.45 -4.69 -12.49
C ILE A 285 -20.25 -4.55 -14.00
N ASN A 286 -19.00 -4.46 -14.46
CA ASN A 286 -18.70 -4.35 -15.87
C ASN A 286 -19.12 -5.60 -16.66
N THR A 287 -18.95 -6.79 -16.07
CA THR A 287 -19.38 -8.05 -16.68
C THR A 287 -20.91 -8.12 -16.81
N ILE A 288 -21.65 -7.74 -15.75
CA ILE A 288 -23.12 -7.69 -15.79
C ILE A 288 -23.57 -6.70 -16.86
N ALA A 289 -23.03 -5.48 -16.87
CA ALA A 289 -23.41 -4.47 -17.87
C ALA A 289 -23.13 -4.93 -19.29
N PHE A 290 -22.00 -5.62 -19.53
CA PHE A 290 -21.70 -6.22 -20.83
C PHE A 290 -22.70 -7.32 -21.20
N ILE A 291 -23.02 -8.24 -20.28
CA ILE A 291 -23.99 -9.32 -20.52
C ILE A 291 -25.37 -8.74 -20.81
N ASP A 292 -25.83 -7.75 -20.06
CA ASP A 292 -27.13 -7.10 -20.29
C ASP A 292 -27.19 -6.46 -21.69
N GLN A 293 -26.12 -5.82 -22.11
CA GLN A 293 -26.01 -5.25 -23.47
C GLN A 293 -26.07 -6.34 -24.54
N GLN A 294 -25.40 -7.49 -24.31
CA GLN A 294 -25.43 -8.62 -25.25
C GLN A 294 -26.81 -9.26 -25.32
N ILE A 295 -27.49 -9.46 -24.19
CA ILE A 295 -28.86 -10.00 -24.12
C ILE A 295 -29.81 -9.10 -24.92
N ALA A 296 -29.72 -7.78 -24.75
CA ALA A 296 -30.53 -6.83 -25.48
C ALA A 296 -30.29 -6.91 -27.01
N ALA A 297 -29.03 -6.99 -27.43
CA ALA A 297 -28.68 -7.11 -28.85
C ALA A 297 -29.15 -8.43 -29.47
N ILE A 298 -28.98 -9.56 -28.75
CA ILE A 298 -29.45 -10.88 -29.18
C ILE A 298 -30.99 -10.90 -29.25
N GLY A 299 -31.65 -10.25 -28.29
CA GLY A 299 -33.11 -10.11 -28.27
C GLY A 299 -33.65 -9.37 -29.49
N GLU A 300 -32.97 -8.29 -29.89
CA GLU A 300 -33.32 -7.53 -31.11
C GLU A 300 -33.08 -8.36 -32.38
N ASP A 301 -31.92 -9.05 -32.46
CA ASP A 301 -31.62 -9.93 -33.61
C ASP A 301 -32.59 -11.09 -33.72
N LEU A 302 -33.01 -11.70 -32.58
CA LEU A 302 -34.01 -12.77 -32.56
C LEU A 302 -35.37 -12.26 -33.04
N GLN A 303 -35.84 -11.11 -32.56
CA GLN A 303 -37.10 -10.49 -32.99
C GLN A 303 -37.12 -10.21 -34.49
N ASN A 304 -35.98 -9.65 -35.01
CA ASN A 304 -35.83 -9.39 -36.41
C ASN A 304 -35.85 -10.68 -37.25
N SER A 305 -35.19 -11.74 -36.76
CA SER A 305 -35.13 -13.06 -37.41
C SER A 305 -36.51 -13.75 -37.41
N GLU A 306 -37.21 -13.70 -36.27
CA GLU A 306 -38.58 -14.23 -36.18
C GLU A 306 -39.55 -13.49 -37.12
N SER A 307 -39.47 -12.17 -37.19
CA SER A 307 -40.28 -11.37 -38.12
C SER A 307 -39.97 -11.73 -39.58
N ALA A 308 -38.70 -11.83 -39.94
CA ALA A 308 -38.28 -12.25 -41.27
C ALA A 308 -38.73 -13.64 -41.67
N LEU A 309 -38.68 -14.59 -40.69
CA LEU A 309 -39.19 -15.96 -40.86
C LEU A 309 -40.71 -15.99 -41.05
N GLN A 310 -41.44 -15.16 -40.29
CA GLN A 310 -42.90 -15.05 -40.40
C GLN A 310 -43.30 -14.47 -41.74
N ASP A 311 -42.64 -13.42 -42.23
CA ASP A 311 -42.86 -12.82 -43.52
C ASP A 311 -42.54 -13.81 -44.65
N PHE A 312 -41.43 -14.53 -44.56
CA PHE A 312 -41.06 -15.57 -45.53
C PHE A 312 -42.06 -16.70 -45.60
N ARG A 313 -42.58 -17.16 -44.46
CA ARG A 313 -43.66 -18.20 -44.39
C ARG A 313 -44.96 -17.69 -44.99
N ALA A 314 -45.32 -16.41 -44.74
CA ALA A 314 -46.54 -15.82 -45.30
C ALA A 314 -46.46 -15.63 -46.82
N GLU A 315 -45.31 -15.24 -47.35
CA GLU A 315 -45.11 -15.06 -48.78
C GLU A 315 -45.05 -16.37 -49.58
N ASN A 316 -44.47 -17.44 -48.97
CA ASN A 316 -44.19 -18.67 -49.72
C ASN A 316 -45.20 -19.82 -49.47
N LEU A 317 -46.21 -19.63 -48.64
CA LEU A 317 -47.24 -20.67 -48.31
C LEU A 317 -46.65 -22.04 -47.95
N ILE A 318 -45.49 -22.08 -47.29
CA ILE A 318 -44.76 -23.31 -46.95
C ILE A 318 -45.39 -23.95 -45.72
N VAL A 319 -46.05 -25.11 -45.91
CA VAL A 319 -46.74 -25.85 -44.82
C VAL A 319 -45.95 -27.09 -44.36
N ASP A 320 -45.01 -27.62 -45.16
CA ASP A 320 -44.29 -28.85 -44.80
C ASP A 320 -42.83 -28.89 -45.28
N LEU A 321 -41.91 -29.28 -44.40
CA LEU A 321 -40.49 -29.45 -44.68
C LEU A 321 -40.15 -30.95 -44.85
N THR A 322 -39.64 -31.31 -46.01
CA THR A 322 -39.11 -32.66 -46.31
C THR A 322 -37.68 -32.84 -45.73
N VAL A 323 -37.22 -34.12 -45.60
CA VAL A 323 -35.96 -34.54 -44.98
C VAL A 323 -34.70 -33.79 -45.48
N GLU A 324 -34.68 -33.34 -46.73
CA GLU A 324 -33.59 -32.50 -47.29
C GLU A 324 -33.53 -31.11 -46.62
N SER A 325 -34.65 -30.59 -46.18
CA SER A 325 -34.72 -29.31 -45.44
C SER A 325 -34.21 -29.42 -44.01
N GLU A 326 -34.25 -30.57 -43.37
CA GLU A 326 -33.68 -30.78 -42.02
C GLU A 326 -32.15 -30.67 -42.03
N GLN A 327 -31.48 -31.19 -43.05
CA GLN A 327 -30.02 -31.01 -43.21
C GLN A 327 -29.63 -29.53 -43.44
N ILE A 328 -30.35 -28.85 -44.29
CA ILE A 328 -30.11 -27.41 -44.57
C ILE A 328 -30.38 -26.59 -43.32
N LEU A 329 -31.43 -26.92 -42.55
CA LEU A 329 -31.75 -26.27 -41.29
C LEU A 329 -30.66 -26.51 -40.26
N THR A 330 -30.09 -27.70 -40.18
CA THR A 330 -28.98 -28.03 -39.25
C THR A 330 -27.73 -27.21 -39.61
N TYR A 331 -27.36 -27.17 -40.87
CA TYR A 331 -26.24 -26.32 -41.33
C TYR A 331 -26.51 -24.82 -41.10
N PHE A 332 -27.75 -24.39 -41.27
CA PHE A 332 -28.10 -22.99 -40.99
C PHE A 332 -28.00 -22.66 -39.50
N ILE A 333 -28.45 -23.56 -38.63
CA ILE A 333 -28.31 -23.41 -37.16
C ILE A 333 -26.84 -23.37 -36.78
N GLU A 334 -25.99 -24.27 -37.29
CA GLU A 334 -24.56 -24.30 -37.04
C GLU A 334 -23.87 -22.98 -37.52
N LEU A 335 -24.27 -22.50 -38.68
CA LEU A 335 -23.73 -21.24 -39.23
C LEU A 335 -24.18 -20.04 -38.43
N GLU A 336 -25.43 -19.98 -37.97
CA GLU A 336 -25.91 -18.89 -37.12
C GLU A 336 -25.28 -18.94 -35.72
N GLN A 337 -25.01 -20.10 -35.16
CA GLN A 337 -24.24 -20.25 -33.93
C GLN A 337 -22.82 -19.71 -34.13
N ALA A 338 -22.11 -20.12 -35.18
CA ALA A 338 -20.75 -19.62 -35.47
C ALA A 338 -20.75 -18.11 -35.71
N ARG A 339 -21.78 -17.57 -36.40
CA ARG A 339 -21.96 -16.13 -36.59
C ARG A 339 -22.22 -15.42 -35.26
N GLY A 340 -23.03 -15.99 -34.40
CA GLY A 340 -23.29 -15.50 -33.05
C GLY A 340 -22.02 -15.40 -32.21
N ASP A 341 -21.21 -16.47 -32.21
CA ASP A 341 -19.93 -16.52 -31.51
C ASP A 341 -18.94 -15.45 -32.05
N LEU A 342 -18.84 -15.31 -33.36
CA LEU A 342 -17.99 -14.28 -33.97
C LEU A 342 -18.47 -12.85 -33.69
N ASN A 343 -19.79 -12.61 -33.65
CA ASN A 343 -20.33 -11.31 -33.27
C ASN A 343 -20.05 -11.01 -31.79
N LEU A 344 -20.18 -11.99 -30.93
CA LEU A 344 -19.86 -11.87 -29.51
C LEU A 344 -18.38 -11.49 -29.32
N GLN A 345 -17.47 -12.23 -30.00
CA GLN A 345 -16.05 -11.93 -29.99
C GLN A 345 -15.77 -10.52 -30.50
N ARG A 346 -16.37 -10.13 -31.63
CA ARG A 346 -16.21 -8.79 -32.19
C ARG A 346 -16.66 -7.71 -31.21
N THR A 347 -17.82 -7.88 -30.59
CA THR A 347 -18.36 -6.91 -29.63
C THR A 347 -17.47 -6.80 -28.40
N PHE A 348 -16.95 -7.93 -27.91
CA PHE A 348 -15.99 -7.94 -26.82
C PHE A 348 -14.72 -7.16 -27.18
N TYR A 349 -14.13 -7.41 -28.37
CA TYR A 349 -12.95 -6.65 -28.80
C TYR A 349 -13.23 -5.16 -28.97
N GLN A 350 -14.41 -4.80 -29.49
CA GLN A 350 -14.83 -3.41 -29.58
C GLN A 350 -14.96 -2.75 -28.20
N TYR A 351 -15.60 -3.43 -27.26
CA TYR A 351 -15.73 -2.97 -25.87
C TYR A 351 -14.36 -2.74 -25.25
N VAL A 352 -13.43 -3.70 -25.37
CA VAL A 352 -12.06 -3.56 -24.84
C VAL A 352 -11.36 -2.37 -25.50
N LEU A 353 -11.49 -2.22 -26.81
CA LEU A 353 -10.90 -1.11 -27.56
C LEU A 353 -11.45 0.25 -27.10
N ASP A 354 -12.74 0.36 -26.86
CA ASP A 354 -13.37 1.59 -26.39
C ASP A 354 -12.96 1.92 -24.95
N GLN A 355 -12.84 0.91 -24.08
CA GLN A 355 -12.29 1.09 -22.76
C GLN A 355 -10.84 1.59 -22.78
N LEU A 356 -10.01 1.04 -23.70
CA LEU A 356 -8.63 1.46 -23.87
C LEU A 356 -8.51 2.89 -24.43
N LYS A 357 -9.41 3.29 -25.34
CA LYS A 357 -9.40 4.64 -25.94
C LYS A 357 -9.88 5.73 -24.97
N ASN A 358 -10.82 5.40 -24.09
CA ASN A 358 -11.51 6.38 -23.26
C ASN A 358 -10.86 6.62 -21.90
N LYS A 359 -9.83 5.85 -21.50
CA LYS A 359 -9.13 5.99 -20.22
C LYS A 359 -7.76 6.64 -20.39
N SER A 360 -7.50 7.66 -19.60
CA SER A 360 -6.18 8.29 -19.47
C SER A 360 -5.25 7.53 -18.52
N LEU A 361 -5.80 6.73 -17.61
CA LEU A 361 -5.08 5.89 -16.64
C LEU A 361 -5.64 4.47 -16.71
N TYR A 362 -4.75 3.51 -16.92
CA TYR A 362 -5.11 2.08 -17.11
C TYR A 362 -4.99 1.24 -15.84
N SER A 363 -4.53 1.81 -14.73
CA SER A 363 -4.38 1.12 -13.43
C SER A 363 -5.72 0.58 -12.86
N GLY A 364 -6.84 1.14 -13.31
CA GLY A 364 -8.19 0.66 -12.96
C GLY A 364 -8.93 0.00 -14.13
N LEU A 365 -8.21 -0.54 -15.11
CA LEU A 365 -8.84 -1.21 -16.26
C LEU A 365 -9.43 -2.55 -15.80
N SER A 366 -10.76 -2.63 -15.75
CA SER A 366 -11.48 -3.86 -15.48
C SER A 366 -12.15 -4.33 -16.76
N ILE A 367 -11.65 -5.43 -17.31
CA ILE A 367 -12.18 -6.04 -18.53
C ILE A 367 -13.16 -7.14 -18.10
N PRO A 368 -14.34 -7.23 -18.72
CA PRO A 368 -15.28 -8.33 -18.46
C PRO A 368 -14.61 -9.66 -18.79
N THR A 369 -14.74 -10.64 -17.91
CA THR A 369 -14.28 -11.99 -18.19
C THR A 369 -15.26 -12.68 -19.11
N MET A 370 -14.83 -13.02 -20.33
CA MET A 370 -15.62 -13.80 -21.26
C MET A 370 -14.90 -15.08 -21.65
N THR A 371 -15.60 -16.18 -21.47
CA THR A 371 -15.09 -17.53 -21.70
C THR A 371 -15.05 -17.94 -23.18
N SER A 372 -15.64 -17.16 -24.09
CA SER A 372 -15.72 -17.48 -25.53
C SER A 372 -14.62 -16.85 -26.38
N VAL A 373 -13.73 -16.03 -25.77
CA VAL A 373 -12.65 -15.35 -26.50
C VAL A 373 -11.30 -15.86 -26.02
N ASP A 374 -10.79 -16.90 -26.67
CA ASP A 374 -9.45 -17.44 -26.40
C ASP A 374 -8.42 -16.65 -27.21
N ASN A 375 -7.80 -15.65 -26.57
CA ASN A 375 -6.70 -14.90 -27.17
C ASN A 375 -5.61 -14.59 -26.13
N PRO A 376 -4.69 -15.55 -25.90
CA PRO A 376 -3.63 -15.41 -24.90
C PRO A 376 -2.69 -14.22 -25.18
N LEU A 377 -2.56 -13.81 -26.44
CA LEU A 377 -1.77 -12.63 -26.79
C LEU A 377 -2.44 -11.34 -26.29
N MET A 378 -3.76 -11.26 -26.36
CA MET A 378 -4.49 -10.09 -25.86
C MET A 378 -4.39 -9.99 -24.33
N GLU A 379 -4.52 -11.10 -23.61
CA GLU A 379 -4.33 -11.15 -22.16
C GLU A 379 -2.93 -10.65 -21.79
N GLN A 380 -1.91 -11.17 -22.42
CA GLN A 380 -0.53 -10.75 -22.18
C GLN A 380 -0.32 -9.26 -22.45
N LEU A 381 -0.91 -8.71 -23.51
CA LEU A 381 -0.82 -7.29 -23.84
C LEU A 381 -1.55 -6.41 -22.83
N ILE A 382 -2.70 -6.85 -22.33
CA ILE A 382 -3.46 -6.14 -21.30
C ILE A 382 -2.70 -6.14 -19.98
N ASP A 383 -2.14 -7.27 -19.56
CA ASP A 383 -1.29 -7.37 -18.39
C ASP A 383 -0.07 -6.45 -18.48
N GLN A 384 0.62 -6.43 -19.62
CA GLN A 384 1.72 -5.51 -19.87
C GLN A 384 1.28 -4.04 -19.80
N LEU A 385 0.09 -3.72 -20.32
CA LEU A 385 -0.46 -2.38 -20.28
C LEU A 385 -0.77 -1.96 -18.85
N VAL A 386 -1.40 -2.82 -18.05
CA VAL A 386 -1.69 -2.57 -16.63
C VAL A 386 -0.39 -2.38 -15.84
N GLN A 387 0.61 -3.27 -16.03
CA GLN A 387 1.92 -3.14 -15.38
C GLN A 387 2.64 -1.84 -15.77
N SER A 388 2.61 -1.48 -17.05
CA SER A 388 3.21 -0.24 -17.55
C SER A 388 2.49 0.99 -17.02
N SER A 389 1.18 0.94 -16.83
CA SER A 389 0.38 2.01 -16.24
C SER A 389 0.69 2.22 -14.76
N VAL A 390 0.82 1.13 -13.99
CA VAL A 390 1.26 1.18 -12.58
C VAL A 390 2.67 1.78 -12.47
N GLN A 391 3.58 1.42 -13.39
CA GLN A 391 4.91 2.03 -13.44
C GLN A 391 4.85 3.51 -13.80
N LEU A 392 4.02 3.89 -14.77
CA LEU A 392 3.85 5.30 -15.15
C LEU A 392 3.27 6.13 -14.00
N GLU A 393 2.30 5.60 -13.29
CA GLU A 393 1.73 6.23 -12.10
C GLU A 393 2.83 6.44 -11.03
N ARG A 394 3.67 5.45 -10.81
CA ARG A 394 4.83 5.56 -9.92
C ARG A 394 5.82 6.65 -10.36
N TYR A 395 6.11 6.74 -11.67
CA TYR A 395 7.01 7.77 -12.20
C TYR A 395 6.36 9.16 -12.22
N SER A 396 5.08 9.30 -12.50
CA SER A 396 4.39 10.59 -12.49
C SER A 396 4.42 11.22 -11.10
N TYR A 397 4.20 10.45 -10.06
CA TYR A 397 4.34 10.92 -8.68
C TYR A 397 5.78 11.33 -8.34
N SER A 398 6.78 10.61 -8.86
CA SER A 398 8.18 10.98 -8.61
C SER A 398 8.63 12.23 -9.37
N LEU A 399 7.98 12.57 -10.48
CA LEU A 399 8.30 13.73 -11.31
C LEU A 399 7.57 15.01 -10.87
N GLU A 400 6.36 14.92 -10.31
CA GLU A 400 5.67 16.07 -9.71
C GLU A 400 6.40 16.63 -8.49
N PHE A 401 7.21 15.82 -7.82
CA PHE A 401 8.02 16.22 -6.66
C PHE A 401 9.38 16.85 -7.01
N ASN A 402 9.90 16.65 -8.20
CA ASN A 402 11.20 17.18 -8.62
C ASN A 402 11.12 18.48 -9.45
N ASN A 403 9.97 19.12 -9.52
CA ASN A 403 9.85 20.42 -10.19
C ASN A 403 9.80 21.52 -9.11
N PRO A 404 10.88 22.35 -8.97
CA PRO A 404 10.98 23.42 -7.97
C PRO A 404 9.98 24.56 -8.26
#